data_8b74362d5be4a69d030c3752f09e2baf
#
_entry.id   8b74362d5be4a69d030c3752f09e2baf
#
_cell.length_a   1.000
_cell.length_b   1.000
_cell.length_c   1.000
_cell.angle_alpha   90.00
_cell.angle_beta   90.00
_cell.angle_gamma   90.00
#
_symmetry.space_group_name_H-M   'P 1'
#
loop_
_entity.id
_entity.type
_entity.pdbx_description
1 polymer ?
#
loop_
_entity_poly.entity_id
_entity_poly.type
_entity_poly.pdbx_seq_one_letter_code
_entity_poly.pdbx_strand_id
1 'polypeptide(L)'
;PLKTDLETYNLAAKCKCKGEGCARCRVNFKLKVVGPCVVNAENLEFDDPKVKPIYPKIPIVTLLKGQKLEMEGFAVLGIGREHMKFSPAHIYYRGYPEFVVSGKANIKNIIEKCGDVLKEKGKNLEITDITKWNEAHEDICDKNGVEVKASNENFVFFVESWGQIEINEVLDKATAVFDEKLDELDEELKKIK
;
A
#
# COMPACT_ATOMS: atom_id res chain seq x y z
N PRO A 1 0.23 10.71 5.73
CA PRO A 1 -1.11 10.37 5.20
C PRO A 1 -2.20 11.07 6.02
N LEU A 2 -3.28 11.47 5.31
CA LEU A 2 -4.43 12.15 5.89
C LEU A 2 -5.67 11.26 5.74
N LYS A 3 -6.47 11.18 6.80
CA LYS A 3 -7.81 10.60 6.72
C LYS A 3 -8.75 11.66 6.18
N THR A 4 -9.53 11.31 5.16
CA THR A 4 -10.53 12.19 4.56
C THR A 4 -11.61 11.37 3.86
N ASP A 5 -12.70 12.00 3.53
CA ASP A 5 -13.73 11.45 2.66
C ASP A 5 -13.31 11.66 1.19
N LEU A 6 -13.04 10.56 0.50
CA LEU A 6 -12.60 10.59 -0.89
C LEU A 6 -13.70 11.04 -1.88
N GLU A 7 -14.97 10.99 -1.47
CA GLU A 7 -16.08 11.42 -2.30
C GLU A 7 -16.28 12.94 -2.27
N THR A 8 -15.86 13.60 -1.20
CA THR A 8 -15.95 15.06 -1.04
C THR A 8 -14.96 15.79 -1.92
N TYR A 9 -13.77 15.19 -2.16
CA TYR A 9 -12.68 15.84 -2.88
C TYR A 9 -12.46 15.25 -4.26
N ASN A 10 -12.15 16.12 -5.22
CA ASN A 10 -11.83 15.76 -6.60
C ASN A 10 -10.32 15.81 -6.84
N LEU A 11 -9.83 14.97 -7.73
CA LEU A 11 -8.50 15.15 -8.32
C LEU A 11 -8.43 16.54 -9.00
N ALA A 12 -7.32 17.25 -8.81
CA ALA A 12 -7.14 18.59 -9.37
C ALA A 12 -7.38 18.63 -10.88
N ALA A 13 -6.91 17.61 -11.61
CA ALA A 13 -7.09 17.49 -13.07
C ALA A 13 -8.56 17.28 -13.50
N LYS A 14 -9.36 16.61 -12.65
CA LYS A 14 -10.80 16.37 -12.93
C LYS A 14 -11.72 17.43 -12.28
N CYS A 15 -11.16 18.43 -11.60
CA CYS A 15 -11.93 19.48 -10.90
C CYS A 15 -12.44 20.58 -11.85
N LYS A 16 -13.67 21.03 -11.61
CA LYS A 16 -14.29 22.13 -12.40
C LYS A 16 -13.49 23.44 -12.35
N CYS A 17 -12.64 23.65 -11.34
CA CYS A 17 -11.74 24.81 -11.25
C CYS A 17 -10.48 24.68 -12.12
N LYS A 18 -10.36 23.64 -12.93
CA LYS A 18 -9.22 23.40 -13.85
C LYS A 18 -7.85 23.41 -13.15
N GLY A 19 -7.80 23.02 -11.87
CA GLY A 19 -6.54 22.94 -11.12
C GLY A 19 -6.13 24.23 -10.38
N GLU A 20 -6.92 25.31 -10.46
CA GLU A 20 -6.62 26.57 -9.74
C GLU A 20 -6.65 26.42 -8.22
N GLY A 21 -7.29 25.36 -7.71
CA GLY A 21 -7.38 25.05 -6.29
C GLY A 21 -8.61 25.69 -5.63
N CYS A 22 -9.67 24.90 -5.51
CA CYS A 22 -10.88 25.29 -4.79
C CYS A 22 -11.13 24.33 -3.61
N ALA A 23 -12.11 24.65 -2.76
CA ALA A 23 -12.48 23.84 -1.60
C ALA A 23 -12.87 22.38 -1.94
N ARG A 24 -13.12 22.05 -3.19
CA ARG A 24 -13.41 20.68 -3.66
C ARG A 24 -12.18 19.88 -4.10
N CYS A 25 -11.03 20.50 -4.26
CA CYS A 25 -9.81 19.80 -4.70
C CYS A 25 -8.59 20.13 -3.87
N ARG A 26 -8.72 21.00 -2.88
CA ARG A 26 -7.64 21.42 -2.01
C ARG A 26 -8.16 21.72 -0.61
N VAL A 27 -7.42 21.30 0.41
CA VAL A 27 -7.64 21.66 1.81
C VAL A 27 -6.40 22.38 2.32
N ASN A 28 -6.59 23.61 2.81
CA ASN A 28 -5.47 24.34 3.39
C ASN A 28 -5.26 23.88 4.82
N PHE A 29 -4.03 24.07 5.29
CA PHE A 29 -3.66 23.87 6.69
C PHE A 29 -2.70 24.95 7.12
N LYS A 30 -2.69 25.18 8.44
CA LYS A 30 -1.78 26.08 9.15
C LYS A 30 -1.10 25.34 10.28
N LEU A 31 0.09 25.80 10.63
CA LEU A 31 0.83 25.34 11.77
C LEU A 31 1.55 26.54 12.40
N LYS A 32 1.30 26.77 13.69
CA LYS A 32 1.98 27.82 14.44
C LYS A 32 2.30 27.32 15.85
N VAL A 33 3.56 27.08 16.12
CA VAL A 33 4.05 26.50 17.38
C VAL A 33 5.30 27.25 17.84
N VAL A 34 5.40 27.46 19.15
CA VAL A 34 6.55 28.09 19.81
C VAL A 34 7.18 27.07 20.77
N GLY A 35 8.50 26.89 20.66
CA GLY A 35 9.26 25.99 21.53
C GLY A 35 9.51 26.52 22.93
N PRO A 36 9.99 25.64 23.83
CA PRO A 36 10.54 24.32 23.56
C PRO A 36 9.44 23.24 23.54
N CYS A 37 9.37 22.45 22.46
CA CYS A 37 8.43 21.33 22.32
C CYS A 37 8.77 20.45 21.13
N VAL A 38 8.16 19.26 21.06
CA VAL A 38 8.10 18.44 19.84
C VAL A 38 6.80 18.81 19.10
N VAL A 39 6.93 19.24 17.87
CA VAL A 39 5.81 19.53 16.98
C VAL A 39 5.42 18.25 16.30
N ASN A 40 4.19 17.82 16.47
CA ASN A 40 3.65 16.60 15.89
C ASN A 40 2.64 16.93 14.77
N ALA A 41 2.28 15.89 14.00
CA ALA A 41 1.29 16.04 12.91
C ALA A 41 -0.09 16.52 13.40
N GLU A 42 -0.46 16.24 14.66
CA GLU A 42 -1.70 16.72 15.28
C GLU A 42 -1.75 18.25 15.49
N ASN A 43 -0.60 18.92 15.42
CA ASN A 43 -0.54 20.37 15.51
C ASN A 43 -0.91 21.08 14.19
N LEU A 44 -1.13 20.33 13.11
CA LEU A 44 -1.64 20.86 11.84
C LEU A 44 -3.14 21.19 11.97
N GLU A 45 -3.49 22.43 11.73
CA GLU A 45 -4.87 22.91 11.73
C GLU A 45 -5.38 22.97 10.29
N PHE A 46 -6.36 22.13 9.95
CA PHE A 46 -6.95 22.07 8.62
C PHE A 46 -8.24 22.91 8.56
N ASP A 47 -8.49 23.57 7.42
CA ASP A 47 -9.73 24.30 7.18
C ASP A 47 -10.97 23.40 7.24
N ASP A 48 -10.82 22.12 6.86
CA ASP A 48 -11.86 21.09 7.02
C ASP A 48 -11.57 20.22 8.25
N PRO A 49 -12.42 20.27 9.30
CA PRO A 49 -12.22 19.49 10.53
C PRO A 49 -12.34 17.96 10.34
N LYS A 50 -12.88 17.50 9.20
CA LYS A 50 -12.93 16.08 8.83
C LYS A 50 -11.59 15.55 8.36
N VAL A 51 -10.71 16.40 7.85
CA VAL A 51 -9.36 16.06 7.43
C VAL A 51 -8.43 16.02 8.61
N LYS A 52 -7.82 14.88 8.86
CA LYS A 52 -6.94 14.66 10.04
C LYS A 52 -5.74 13.80 9.65
N PRO A 53 -4.58 13.98 10.30
CA PRO A 53 -3.47 13.07 10.19
C PRO A 53 -3.87 11.66 10.67
N ILE A 54 -3.51 10.64 9.91
CA ILE A 54 -3.71 9.23 10.31
C ILE A 54 -2.87 8.90 11.55
N TYR A 55 -1.65 9.41 11.57
CA TYR A 55 -0.71 9.23 12.67
C TYR A 55 -0.45 10.57 13.37
N PRO A 56 -1.30 10.98 14.33
CA PRO A 56 -1.24 12.31 14.94
C PRO A 56 0.08 12.57 15.69
N LYS A 57 0.69 11.53 16.23
CA LYS A 57 1.93 11.63 17.03
C LYS A 57 3.23 11.55 16.21
N ILE A 58 3.17 11.52 14.88
CA ILE A 58 4.40 11.59 14.07
C ILE A 58 5.08 12.93 14.31
N PRO A 59 6.36 12.96 14.76
CA PRO A 59 7.09 14.19 14.96
C PRO A 59 7.46 14.84 13.63
N ILE A 60 7.20 16.13 13.51
CA ILE A 60 7.60 16.97 12.38
C ILE A 60 8.97 17.59 12.66
N VAL A 61 9.10 18.22 13.83
CA VAL A 61 10.34 18.87 14.25
C VAL A 61 10.37 19.06 15.76
N THR A 62 11.55 19.07 16.35
CA THR A 62 11.76 19.50 17.75
C THR A 62 12.22 20.96 17.76
N LEU A 63 11.50 21.81 18.46
CA LEU A 63 11.83 23.21 18.68
C LEU A 63 12.49 23.39 20.03
N LEU A 64 13.57 24.14 20.06
CA LEU A 64 14.26 24.57 21.29
C LEU A 64 13.68 25.88 21.83
N LYS A 65 14.12 26.29 23.02
CA LYS A 65 13.68 27.55 23.64
C LYS A 65 13.99 28.73 22.71
N GLY A 66 13.01 29.56 22.45
CA GLY A 66 13.12 30.74 21.60
C GLY A 66 12.93 30.47 20.10
N GLN A 67 12.79 29.22 19.71
CA GLN A 67 12.45 28.88 18.33
C GLN A 67 10.94 28.86 18.11
N LYS A 68 10.51 29.24 16.90
CA LYS A 68 9.13 29.12 16.45
C LYS A 68 9.06 28.52 15.06
N LEU A 69 8.00 27.79 14.80
CA LEU A 69 7.64 27.29 13.47
C LEU A 69 6.28 27.87 13.10
N GLU A 70 6.23 28.54 11.96
CA GLU A 70 4.99 29.04 11.36
C GLU A 70 4.99 28.67 9.89
N MET A 71 3.99 27.93 9.44
CA MET A 71 3.87 27.52 8.05
C MET A 71 2.40 27.41 7.65
N GLU A 72 2.17 27.65 6.39
CA GLU A 72 0.89 27.41 5.71
C GLU A 72 1.12 26.52 4.51
N GLY A 73 0.15 25.71 4.18
CA GLY A 73 0.23 24.80 3.05
C GLY A 73 -1.14 24.26 2.67
N PHE A 74 -1.15 23.36 1.73
CA PHE A 74 -2.38 22.70 1.31
C PHE A 74 -2.15 21.21 0.99
N ALA A 75 -3.18 20.43 1.21
CA ALA A 75 -3.28 19.03 0.81
C ALA A 75 -4.19 18.88 -0.40
N VAL A 76 -3.83 17.96 -1.28
CA VAL A 76 -4.58 17.63 -2.50
C VAL A 76 -4.71 16.12 -2.62
N LEU A 77 -5.73 15.64 -3.33
CA LEU A 77 -5.78 14.26 -3.80
C LEU A 77 -4.86 14.10 -5.01
N GLY A 78 -4.24 12.93 -5.09
CA GLY A 78 -3.45 12.51 -6.24
C GLY A 78 -3.49 10.99 -6.37
N ILE A 79 -2.90 10.48 -7.42
CA ILE A 79 -2.82 9.04 -7.69
C ILE A 79 -1.38 8.55 -7.59
N GLY A 80 -1.19 7.32 -7.13
CA GLY A 80 0.13 6.74 -6.92
C GLY A 80 1.02 6.71 -8.17
N ARG A 81 0.40 6.70 -9.37
CA ARG A 81 1.12 6.79 -10.64
C ARG A 81 1.80 8.15 -10.85
N GLU A 82 1.23 9.23 -10.34
CA GLU A 82 1.83 10.57 -10.43
C GLU A 82 3.01 10.71 -9.47
N HIS A 83 2.82 10.23 -8.24
CA HIS A 83 3.87 10.25 -7.23
C HIS A 83 3.53 9.28 -6.10
N MET A 84 4.54 8.56 -5.60
CA MET A 84 4.42 7.56 -4.53
C MET A 84 3.78 8.11 -3.24
N LYS A 85 3.92 9.42 -2.94
CA LYS A 85 3.26 10.06 -1.78
C LYS A 85 1.73 9.94 -1.78
N PHE A 86 1.12 9.69 -2.94
CA PHE A 86 -0.32 9.51 -3.10
C PHE A 86 -0.74 8.04 -3.09
N SER A 87 0.22 7.10 -3.06
CA SER A 87 -0.12 5.68 -2.92
C SER A 87 -0.83 5.42 -1.60
N PRO A 88 -1.99 4.74 -1.59
CA PRO A 88 -2.74 4.47 -0.37
C PRO A 88 -2.18 3.28 0.42
N ALA A 89 -1.31 2.48 -0.20
CA ALA A 89 -0.78 1.26 0.39
C ALA A 89 0.59 0.91 -0.20
N HIS A 90 1.35 0.10 0.54
CA HIS A 90 2.46 -0.67 0.01
C HIS A 90 1.92 -1.99 -0.51
N ILE A 91 2.13 -2.25 -1.80
CA ILE A 91 1.58 -3.44 -2.47
C ILE A 91 2.69 -4.10 -3.28
N TYR A 92 2.84 -5.40 -3.06
CA TYR A 92 3.69 -6.26 -3.89
C TYR A 92 3.07 -7.64 -4.02
N TYR A 93 3.52 -8.41 -5.00
CA TYR A 93 3.06 -9.77 -5.21
C TYR A 93 4.21 -10.69 -5.56
N ARG A 94 3.99 -11.99 -5.38
CA ARG A 94 4.86 -13.06 -5.87
C ARG A 94 4.02 -14.23 -6.36
N GLY A 95 4.58 -15.05 -7.24
CA GLY A 95 3.97 -16.32 -7.62
C GLY A 95 3.83 -17.24 -6.40
N TYR A 96 2.75 -17.99 -6.33
CA TYR A 96 2.57 -19.00 -5.28
C TYR A 96 3.64 -20.10 -5.45
N PRO A 97 4.32 -20.54 -4.37
CA PRO A 97 5.36 -21.56 -4.47
C PRO A 97 4.80 -22.92 -4.88
N GLU A 98 5.38 -23.51 -5.90
CA GLU A 98 5.09 -24.85 -6.39
C GLU A 98 6.32 -25.73 -6.19
N PHE A 99 6.12 -26.93 -5.62
CA PHE A 99 7.18 -27.84 -5.25
C PHE A 99 7.39 -28.92 -6.31
N VAL A 100 8.62 -29.04 -6.83
CA VAL A 100 9.05 -30.11 -7.71
C VAL A 100 9.94 -31.04 -6.90
N VAL A 101 9.39 -32.15 -6.45
CA VAL A 101 10.07 -33.11 -5.57
C VAL A 101 10.89 -34.10 -6.41
N SER A 102 12.20 -34.12 -6.21
CA SER A 102 13.08 -35.13 -6.82
C SER A 102 12.95 -36.50 -6.13
N GLY A 103 13.28 -37.58 -6.86
CA GLY A 103 13.25 -38.94 -6.29
C GLY A 103 14.25 -39.18 -5.14
N LYS A 104 15.14 -38.22 -4.86
CA LYS A 104 16.14 -38.26 -3.78
C LYS A 104 15.84 -37.23 -2.69
N ALA A 105 14.67 -36.59 -2.71
CA ALA A 105 14.32 -35.56 -1.75
C ALA A 105 14.22 -36.08 -0.32
N ASN A 106 14.78 -35.31 0.62
CA ASN A 106 14.68 -35.61 2.05
C ASN A 106 13.55 -34.80 2.70
N ILE A 107 12.30 -35.20 2.42
CA ILE A 107 11.09 -34.52 2.94
C ILE A 107 11.08 -34.48 4.47
N LYS A 108 11.55 -35.51 5.15
CA LYS A 108 11.59 -35.56 6.63
C LYS A 108 12.42 -34.39 7.20
N ASN A 109 13.61 -34.14 6.65
CA ASN A 109 14.46 -33.05 7.11
C ASN A 109 13.85 -31.67 6.79
N ILE A 110 13.10 -31.54 5.68
CA ILE A 110 12.36 -30.32 5.37
C ILE A 110 11.28 -30.06 6.43
N ILE A 111 10.46 -31.06 6.74
CA ILE A 111 9.39 -30.93 7.72
C ILE A 111 9.94 -30.69 9.14
N GLU A 112 11.08 -31.31 9.51
CA GLU A 112 11.72 -31.03 10.79
C GLU A 112 12.13 -29.57 10.95
N LYS A 113 12.58 -28.92 9.86
CA LYS A 113 13.06 -27.53 9.87
C LYS A 113 12.00 -26.49 9.54
N CYS A 114 10.97 -26.86 8.79
CA CYS A 114 9.95 -25.97 8.25
C CYS A 114 8.53 -26.41 8.62
N GLY A 115 8.36 -27.25 9.63
CA GLY A 115 7.06 -27.83 10.00
C GLY A 115 6.03 -26.84 10.54
N ASP A 116 6.44 -25.61 10.84
CA ASP A 116 5.57 -24.49 11.16
C ASP A 116 4.89 -23.89 9.91
N VAL A 117 5.46 -24.15 8.71
CA VAL A 117 5.02 -23.57 7.43
C VAL A 117 4.65 -24.63 6.40
N LEU A 118 5.26 -25.82 6.48
CA LEU A 118 5.09 -26.91 5.54
C LEU A 118 4.56 -28.18 6.21
N LYS A 119 3.75 -28.92 5.48
CA LYS A 119 3.36 -30.30 5.82
C LYS A 119 3.55 -31.22 4.61
N GLU A 120 3.77 -32.51 4.91
CA GLU A 120 3.80 -33.55 3.89
C GLU A 120 2.38 -33.84 3.39
N LYS A 121 2.21 -33.89 2.07
CA LYS A 121 0.96 -34.26 1.42
C LYS A 121 1.23 -35.34 0.37
N GLY A 122 1.15 -36.60 0.80
CA GLY A 122 1.48 -37.74 -0.05
C GLY A 122 2.96 -37.77 -0.40
N LYS A 123 3.32 -37.52 -1.66
CA LYS A 123 4.72 -37.44 -2.13
C LYS A 123 5.18 -36.00 -2.37
N ASN A 124 4.37 -35.02 -1.97
CA ASN A 124 4.63 -33.60 -2.18
C ASN A 124 4.57 -32.82 -0.86
N LEU A 125 4.84 -31.52 -0.92
CA LEU A 125 4.74 -30.59 0.17
C LEU A 125 3.53 -29.66 -0.04
N GLU A 126 2.91 -29.24 1.06
CA GLU A 126 1.84 -28.23 1.06
C GLU A 126 2.17 -27.15 2.07
N ILE A 127 2.00 -25.90 1.68
CA ILE A 127 2.18 -24.75 2.58
C ILE A 127 0.95 -24.64 3.49
N THR A 128 1.20 -24.60 4.80
CA THR A 128 0.15 -24.40 5.81
C THR A 128 -0.08 -22.95 6.16
N ASP A 129 0.97 -22.12 6.04
CA ASP A 129 0.90 -20.68 6.30
C ASP A 129 1.80 -19.92 5.31
N ILE A 130 1.19 -19.40 4.26
CA ILE A 130 1.89 -18.64 3.20
C ILE A 130 2.44 -17.31 3.72
N THR A 131 1.92 -16.77 4.81
CA THR A 131 2.38 -15.49 5.37
C THR A 131 3.75 -15.60 6.01
N LYS A 132 4.12 -16.79 6.49
CA LYS A 132 5.44 -17.07 7.07
C LYS A 132 6.45 -17.60 6.06
N TRP A 133 5.99 -18.00 4.87
CA TRP A 133 6.88 -18.51 3.82
C TRP A 133 7.86 -17.45 3.34
N ASN A 134 9.15 -17.79 3.29
CA ASN A 134 10.23 -16.88 2.88
C ASN A 134 11.40 -17.64 2.21
N GLU A 135 12.39 -16.90 1.71
CA GLU A 135 13.57 -17.44 1.01
C GLU A 135 14.36 -18.47 1.82
N ALA A 136 14.40 -18.35 3.15
CA ALA A 136 15.10 -19.35 3.98
C ALA A 136 14.45 -20.74 3.90
N HIS A 137 13.12 -20.80 3.73
CA HIS A 137 12.39 -22.04 3.52
C HIS A 137 12.64 -22.60 2.11
N GLU A 138 12.76 -21.75 1.11
CA GLU A 138 13.14 -22.13 -0.27
C GLU A 138 14.52 -22.75 -0.29
N ASP A 139 15.50 -22.13 0.35
CA ASP A 139 16.88 -22.65 0.51
C ASP A 139 16.92 -24.02 1.19
N ILE A 140 16.06 -24.24 2.20
CA ILE A 140 15.99 -25.53 2.89
C ILE A 140 15.41 -26.60 1.94
N CYS A 141 14.40 -26.26 1.16
CA CYS A 141 13.81 -27.14 0.16
C CYS A 141 14.84 -27.56 -0.90
N ASP A 142 15.52 -26.58 -1.49
CA ASP A 142 16.51 -26.79 -2.55
C ASP A 142 17.67 -27.69 -2.07
N LYS A 143 18.23 -27.41 -0.89
CA LYS A 143 19.30 -28.21 -0.27
C LYS A 143 18.88 -29.65 0.03
N ASN A 144 17.58 -29.93 0.11
CA ASN A 144 17.03 -31.24 0.37
C ASN A 144 16.37 -31.91 -0.87
N GLY A 145 16.63 -31.39 -2.07
CA GLY A 145 16.21 -32.00 -3.33
C GLY A 145 14.76 -31.70 -3.74
N VAL A 146 14.20 -30.60 -3.25
CA VAL A 146 12.90 -30.07 -3.66
C VAL A 146 13.11 -28.70 -4.30
N GLU A 147 12.96 -28.60 -5.61
CA GLU A 147 13.03 -27.34 -6.34
C GLU A 147 11.74 -26.56 -6.10
N VAL A 148 11.86 -25.26 -5.76
CA VAL A 148 10.72 -24.37 -5.58
C VAL A 148 10.59 -23.44 -6.79
N LYS A 149 9.42 -23.48 -7.44
CA LYS A 149 9.10 -22.63 -8.59
C LYS A 149 8.00 -21.66 -8.23
N ALA A 150 8.07 -20.44 -8.75
CA ALA A 150 6.96 -19.50 -8.67
C ALA A 150 5.88 -19.87 -9.68
N SER A 151 4.63 -20.01 -9.26
CA SER A 151 3.49 -20.23 -10.16
C SER A 151 3.30 -19.03 -11.08
N ASN A 152 2.96 -19.32 -12.35
CA ASN A 152 2.58 -18.30 -13.32
C ASN A 152 1.08 -18.00 -13.33
N GLU A 153 0.28 -18.79 -12.61
CA GLU A 153 -1.18 -18.70 -12.59
C GLU A 153 -1.72 -18.27 -11.22
N ASN A 154 -1.02 -18.66 -10.14
CA ASN A 154 -1.42 -18.38 -8.78
C ASN A 154 -0.48 -17.37 -8.13
N PHE A 155 -1.02 -16.32 -7.53
CA PHE A 155 -0.24 -15.24 -6.94
C PHE A 155 -0.63 -14.99 -5.49
N VAL A 156 0.35 -14.56 -4.71
CA VAL A 156 0.13 -14.05 -3.35
C VAL A 156 0.37 -12.54 -3.37
N PHE A 157 -0.66 -11.76 -3.03
CA PHE A 157 -0.57 -10.31 -2.89
C PHE A 157 -0.39 -9.93 -1.44
N PHE A 158 0.54 -9.03 -1.19
CA PHE A 158 0.77 -8.40 0.10
C PHE A 158 0.33 -6.95 0.02
N VAL A 159 -0.62 -6.57 0.85
CA VAL A 159 -1.22 -5.23 0.86
C VAL A 159 -1.14 -4.66 2.27
N GLU A 160 -0.35 -3.60 2.44
CA GLU A 160 -0.21 -2.87 3.69
C GLU A 160 -0.73 -1.44 3.51
N SER A 161 -1.89 -1.13 4.09
CA SER A 161 -2.48 0.21 4.00
C SER A 161 -1.73 1.21 4.88
N TRP A 162 -1.53 2.43 4.36
CA TRP A 162 -1.04 3.57 5.15
C TRP A 162 -2.12 4.17 6.05
N GLY A 163 -3.34 3.61 6.05
CA GLY A 163 -4.45 3.99 6.89
C GLY A 163 -5.37 5.07 6.31
N GLN A 164 -5.08 5.63 5.12
CA GLN A 164 -5.99 6.59 4.46
C GLN A 164 -7.29 5.92 4.01
N ILE A 165 -7.18 4.68 3.53
CA ILE A 165 -8.25 3.87 2.96
C ILE A 165 -8.17 2.48 3.59
N GLU A 166 -9.29 1.88 3.88
CA GLU A 166 -9.36 0.49 4.36
C GLU A 166 -8.91 -0.49 3.26
N ILE A 167 -8.28 -1.60 3.65
CA ILE A 167 -7.65 -2.54 2.70
C ILE A 167 -8.64 -3.05 1.65
N ASN A 168 -9.85 -3.41 2.05
CA ASN A 168 -10.87 -3.88 1.11
C ASN A 168 -11.25 -2.79 0.11
N GLU A 169 -11.39 -1.55 0.58
CA GLU A 169 -11.70 -0.40 -0.27
C GLU A 169 -10.56 -0.07 -1.24
N VAL A 170 -9.29 -0.34 -0.88
CA VAL A 170 -8.14 -0.19 -1.81
C VAL A 170 -8.30 -1.10 -3.02
N LEU A 171 -8.71 -2.35 -2.83
CA LEU A 171 -8.91 -3.32 -3.91
C LEU A 171 -10.11 -2.94 -4.77
N ASP A 172 -11.23 -2.56 -4.16
CA ASP A 172 -12.43 -2.12 -4.86
C ASP A 172 -12.16 -0.87 -5.73
N LYS A 173 -11.44 0.11 -5.18
CA LYS A 173 -11.05 1.31 -5.95
C LYS A 173 -10.07 0.99 -7.06
N ALA A 174 -9.16 0.04 -6.86
CA ALA A 174 -8.20 -0.35 -7.89
C ALA A 174 -8.90 -1.00 -9.09
N THR A 175 -9.88 -1.89 -8.84
CA THR A 175 -10.70 -2.51 -9.91
C THR A 175 -11.56 -1.47 -10.61
N ALA A 176 -12.22 -0.57 -9.89
CA ALA A 176 -13.02 0.51 -10.48
C ALA A 176 -12.19 1.44 -11.38
N VAL A 177 -10.97 1.81 -10.96
CA VAL A 177 -10.06 2.62 -11.80
C VAL A 177 -9.61 1.84 -13.05
N PHE A 178 -9.48 0.52 -12.95
CA PHE A 178 -9.15 -0.31 -14.11
C PHE A 178 -10.31 -0.36 -15.11
N ASP A 179 -11.54 -0.53 -14.63
CA ASP A 179 -12.75 -0.50 -15.45
C ASP A 179 -12.94 0.86 -16.15
N GLU A 180 -12.76 1.99 -15.43
CA GLU A 180 -12.79 3.33 -16.04
C GLU A 180 -11.82 3.45 -17.23
N LYS A 181 -10.61 2.89 -17.10
CA LYS A 181 -9.62 2.93 -18.19
C LYS A 181 -9.98 2.05 -19.38
N LEU A 182 -10.65 0.94 -19.15
CA LEU A 182 -11.15 0.08 -20.22
C LEU A 182 -12.29 0.79 -20.96
N ASP A 183 -13.17 1.47 -20.26
CA ASP A 183 -14.25 2.29 -20.84
C ASP A 183 -13.68 3.44 -21.67
N GLU A 184 -12.69 4.18 -21.14
CA GLU A 184 -11.98 5.23 -21.88
C GLU A 184 -11.37 4.69 -23.20
N LEU A 185 -10.73 3.52 -23.13
CA LEU A 185 -10.16 2.88 -24.32
C LEU A 185 -11.24 2.49 -25.35
N ASP A 186 -12.36 1.92 -24.89
CA ASP A 186 -13.47 1.55 -25.76
C ASP A 186 -14.09 2.77 -26.45
N GLU A 187 -14.22 3.89 -25.74
CA GLU A 187 -14.67 5.16 -26.32
C GLU A 187 -13.71 5.70 -27.39
N GLU A 188 -12.41 5.64 -27.17
CA GLU A 188 -11.42 6.07 -28.17
C GLU A 188 -11.41 5.15 -29.40
N LEU A 189 -11.56 3.83 -29.21
CA LEU A 189 -11.67 2.88 -30.32
C LEU A 189 -12.93 3.11 -31.18
N LYS A 190 -14.06 3.52 -30.59
CA LYS A 190 -15.28 3.89 -31.32
C LYS A 190 -15.11 5.13 -32.18
N LYS A 191 -14.21 6.05 -31.84
CA LYS A 191 -13.92 7.25 -32.64
C LYS A 191 -13.06 6.96 -33.88
N ILE A 192 -12.37 5.83 -33.92
CA ILE A 192 -11.49 5.44 -35.03
C ILE A 192 -12.29 4.71 -36.15
N LYS A 193 -13.49 4.26 -35.85
CA LYS A 193 -14.43 3.67 -36.83
C LYS A 193 -15.24 4.75 -37.51
#